data_eb8a54cc0730c5096f27c848929a06fa
#
_entry.id   eb8a54cc0730c5096f27c848929a06fa
#
_cell.length_a   1.000
_cell.length_b   1.000
_cell.length_c   1.000
_cell.angle_alpha   90.00
_cell.angle_beta   90.00
_cell.angle_gamma   90.00
#
_symmetry.space_group_name_H-M   'P 1'
#
loop_
_entity.id
_entity.type
_entity.pdbx_description
1 polymer ?
#
loop_
_entity_poly.entity_id
_entity_poly.type
_entity_poly.pdbx_seq_one_letter_code
_entity_poly.pdbx_strand_id
1 'polypeptide(L)'
;MERSSLRFDEAKGPKLLPRFVVYVALAAGLMVADYRFSLMQPVRAAVMPMLYPAQWLANQPVQLYQYFADLSQSKSELLEQNRRLLEENGRLKIDLQRDKVNTDELRELKKLYGLQQKGIHNVIGAEVISNGKDPLSERLIIGKGSQDGLKVGDAVIDQSGLIGLLTQVHTQSAEIGLISGGQSIVPIAVSRTGERNLAYGNGNGLDLRYFPTGSDLKPGDVLLTSGLDGTYPAGIPVATVSKVVRASGTPYYDTQLTPLAALRSSRFVLVLSSAPSSPR
;
A
#
# COMPACT_ATOMS: atom_id res chain seq x y z
N MET A 1 91.23 57.63 -20.87
CA MET A 1 90.95 57.97 -22.25
C MET A 1 91.13 56.76 -23.09
N GLU A 2 90.12 55.98 -23.35
CA GLU A 2 90.20 55.06 -24.49
C GLU A 2 88.74 54.60 -24.84
N ARG A 3 88.32 54.96 -25.99
CA ARG A 3 87.07 54.58 -26.55
C ARG A 3 87.25 53.23 -27.23
N SER A 4 86.69 52.18 -26.70
CA SER A 4 86.55 50.91 -27.40
C SER A 4 85.16 50.84 -28.10
N SER A 5 85.21 50.91 -29.41
CA SER A 5 84.10 50.73 -30.31
C SER A 5 83.73 49.23 -30.36
N LEU A 6 82.51 48.91 -29.94
CA LEU A 6 81.90 47.60 -30.14
C LEU A 6 81.47 47.47 -31.62
N ARG A 7 82.13 46.60 -32.35
CA ARG A 7 81.70 46.13 -33.67
C ARG A 7 80.59 45.12 -33.49
N PHE A 8 79.37 45.44 -34.02
CA PHE A 8 78.36 44.46 -34.21
C PHE A 8 78.69 43.60 -35.43
N ASP A 9 78.98 42.32 -35.12
CA ASP A 9 79.11 41.30 -36.15
C ASP A 9 77.72 40.87 -36.63
N GLU A 10 77.44 41.09 -37.90
CA GLU A 10 76.20 40.63 -38.56
C GLU A 10 76.27 39.10 -38.70
N ALA A 11 75.72 38.39 -37.74
CA ALA A 11 75.48 36.94 -37.88
C ALA A 11 74.45 36.71 -38.99
N LYS A 12 74.82 36.18 -40.14
CA LYS A 12 73.99 35.65 -41.18
C LYS A 12 73.18 34.45 -40.62
N GLY A 13 72.00 34.72 -40.11
CA GLY A 13 71.07 33.68 -39.69
C GLY A 13 70.70 32.76 -40.87
N PRO A 14 70.49 31.50 -40.66
CA PRO A 14 70.12 30.56 -41.72
C PRO A 14 68.76 31.03 -42.30
N LYS A 15 68.73 31.01 -43.67
CA LYS A 15 67.55 31.41 -44.44
C LYS A 15 66.37 30.48 -44.12
N LEU A 16 65.64 30.79 -43.03
CA LEU A 16 64.47 30.00 -42.58
C LEU A 16 63.24 30.27 -43.44
N LEU A 17 63.19 31.47 -44.07
CA LEU A 17 62.07 31.88 -44.90
C LEU A 17 61.81 30.94 -46.08
N PRO A 18 62.80 30.53 -46.90
CA PRO A 18 62.54 29.64 -48.04
C PRO A 18 62.09 28.23 -47.59
N ARG A 19 62.60 27.73 -46.45
CA ARG A 19 62.14 26.46 -45.91
C ARG A 19 60.75 26.51 -45.37
N PHE A 20 60.36 27.59 -44.71
CA PHE A 20 58.99 27.78 -44.25
C PHE A 20 57.99 27.83 -45.41
N VAL A 21 58.30 28.58 -46.46
CA VAL A 21 57.46 28.65 -47.68
C VAL A 21 57.32 27.26 -48.34
N VAL A 22 58.36 26.49 -48.39
CA VAL A 22 58.32 25.12 -48.92
C VAL A 22 57.40 24.19 -48.06
N TYR A 23 57.47 24.29 -46.75
CA TYR A 23 56.62 23.51 -45.87
C TYR A 23 55.16 23.94 -45.94
N VAL A 24 54.86 25.23 -46.06
CA VAL A 24 53.51 25.74 -46.25
C VAL A 24 52.95 25.31 -47.62
N ALA A 25 53.76 25.42 -48.69
CA ALA A 25 53.36 24.96 -49.99
C ALA A 25 53.11 23.44 -50.05
N LEU A 26 53.94 22.65 -49.33
CA LEU A 26 53.77 21.21 -49.25
C LEU A 26 52.55 20.84 -48.43
N ALA A 27 52.24 21.55 -47.32
CA ALA A 27 51.02 21.37 -46.50
C ALA A 27 49.79 21.73 -47.30
N ALA A 28 49.80 22.86 -48.02
CA ALA A 28 48.69 23.25 -48.89
C ALA A 28 48.49 22.24 -50.07
N GLY A 29 49.57 21.75 -50.68
CA GLY A 29 49.51 20.72 -51.68
C GLY A 29 48.92 19.39 -51.17
N LEU A 30 49.31 18.97 -50.00
CA LEU A 30 48.71 17.79 -49.32
C LEU A 30 47.23 17.99 -49.01
N MET A 31 46.83 19.18 -48.59
CA MET A 31 45.44 19.51 -48.28
C MET A 31 44.58 19.50 -49.54
N VAL A 32 45.09 20.00 -50.69
CA VAL A 32 44.41 19.98 -51.98
C VAL A 32 44.37 18.54 -52.52
N ALA A 33 45.45 17.78 -52.36
CA ALA A 33 45.49 16.38 -52.77
C ALA A 33 44.48 15.53 -51.99
N ASP A 34 44.36 15.76 -50.67
CA ASP A 34 43.37 15.09 -49.82
C ASP A 34 41.92 15.46 -50.27
N TYR A 35 41.67 16.71 -50.57
CA TYR A 35 40.34 17.18 -51.04
C TYR A 35 39.99 16.56 -52.42
N ARG A 36 40.95 16.37 -53.29
CA ARG A 36 40.71 15.95 -54.70
C ARG A 36 40.73 14.41 -54.86
N PHE A 37 41.47 13.69 -54.05
CA PHE A 37 41.71 12.27 -54.19
C PHE A 37 41.23 11.43 -52.99
N SER A 38 40.67 12.09 -51.95
CA SER A 38 40.16 11.37 -50.76
C SER A 38 41.16 10.35 -50.18
N LEU A 39 42.45 10.66 -50.26
CA LEU A 39 43.54 9.76 -49.85
C LEU A 39 43.52 9.41 -48.35
N MET A 40 42.85 10.25 -47.52
CA MET A 40 42.68 10.04 -46.08
C MET A 40 41.49 9.11 -45.72
N GLN A 41 40.62 8.76 -46.69
CA GLN A 41 39.51 7.87 -46.40
C GLN A 41 39.93 6.45 -45.96
N PRO A 42 40.90 5.76 -46.61
CA PRO A 42 41.32 4.46 -46.14
C PRO A 42 42.08 4.52 -44.81
N VAL A 43 42.80 5.62 -44.52
CA VAL A 43 43.46 5.82 -43.22
C VAL A 43 42.45 6.07 -42.11
N ARG A 44 41.44 6.86 -42.37
CA ARG A 44 40.34 7.09 -41.42
C ARG A 44 39.52 5.81 -41.17
N ALA A 45 39.27 5.02 -42.20
CA ALA A 45 38.59 3.73 -42.09
C ALA A 45 39.42 2.68 -41.34
N ALA A 46 40.74 2.73 -41.39
CA ALA A 46 41.62 1.84 -40.64
C ALA A 46 41.82 2.24 -39.19
N VAL A 47 41.78 3.52 -38.87
CA VAL A 47 41.99 4.04 -37.51
C VAL A 47 40.69 4.01 -36.65
N MET A 48 39.51 4.21 -37.29
CA MET A 48 38.20 4.18 -36.60
C MET A 48 37.94 2.85 -35.86
N PRO A 49 38.10 1.66 -36.47
CA PRO A 49 37.87 0.42 -35.73
C PRO A 49 38.89 0.16 -34.58
N MET A 50 40.06 0.80 -34.64
CA MET A 50 41.07 0.66 -33.57
C MET A 50 40.77 1.50 -32.34
N LEU A 51 39.96 2.54 -32.48
CA LEU A 51 39.45 3.38 -31.36
C LEU A 51 38.22 2.80 -30.69
N TYR A 52 37.48 1.94 -31.37
CA TYR A 52 36.24 1.34 -30.85
C TYR A 52 36.47 0.51 -29.57
N PRO A 53 37.47 -0.38 -29.46
CA PRO A 53 37.74 -1.13 -28.25
C PRO A 53 38.21 -0.26 -27.08
N ALA A 54 38.87 0.87 -27.38
CA ALA A 54 39.31 1.80 -26.33
C ALA A 54 38.12 2.57 -25.70
N GLN A 55 37.14 2.96 -26.49
CA GLN A 55 35.89 3.57 -26.00
C GLN A 55 35.01 2.56 -25.24
N TRP A 56 34.96 1.31 -25.69
CA TRP A 56 34.24 0.24 -24.98
C TRP A 56 34.89 -0.06 -23.62
N LEU A 57 36.23 -0.09 -23.56
CA LEU A 57 36.95 -0.32 -22.33
C LEU A 57 36.85 0.85 -21.34
N ALA A 58 36.72 2.09 -21.83
CA ALA A 58 36.56 3.28 -20.99
C ALA A 58 35.19 3.37 -20.32
N ASN A 59 34.15 2.78 -20.93
CA ASN A 59 32.78 2.79 -20.40
C ASN A 59 32.49 1.60 -19.44
N GLN A 60 33.31 0.56 -19.45
CA GLN A 60 33.13 -0.60 -18.58
C GLN A 60 33.20 -0.28 -17.06
N PRO A 61 34.16 0.52 -16.58
CA PRO A 61 34.27 0.76 -15.13
C PRO A 61 33.06 1.51 -14.55
N VAL A 62 32.39 2.37 -15.33
CA VAL A 62 31.22 3.12 -14.87
C VAL A 62 30.00 2.20 -14.69
N GLN A 63 29.77 1.26 -15.59
CA GLN A 63 28.66 0.30 -15.47
C GLN A 63 28.90 -0.71 -14.34
N LEU A 64 30.15 -1.15 -14.16
CA LEU A 64 30.49 -2.03 -13.05
C LEU A 64 30.32 -1.32 -11.70
N TYR A 65 30.75 -0.06 -11.61
CA TYR A 65 30.59 0.73 -10.39
C TYR A 65 29.10 0.97 -10.04
N GLN A 66 28.27 1.29 -11.02
CA GLN A 66 26.82 1.44 -10.83
C GLN A 66 26.18 0.12 -10.40
N TYR A 67 26.55 -1.00 -11.04
CA TYR A 67 26.03 -2.32 -10.67
C TYR A 67 26.40 -2.72 -9.23
N PHE A 68 27.62 -2.44 -8.79
CA PHE A 68 28.05 -2.69 -7.39
C PHE A 68 27.42 -1.69 -6.41
N ALA A 69 27.20 -0.44 -6.79
CA ALA A 69 26.51 0.55 -5.98
C ALA A 69 25.04 0.18 -5.76
N ASP A 70 24.35 -0.24 -6.82
CA ASP A 70 22.94 -0.67 -6.75
C ASP A 70 22.78 -1.96 -5.93
N LEU A 71 23.70 -2.92 -6.08
CA LEU A 71 23.71 -4.14 -5.26
C LEU A 71 23.94 -3.86 -3.77
N SER A 72 24.80 -2.92 -3.48
CA SER A 72 25.14 -2.51 -2.10
C SER A 72 23.99 -1.75 -1.45
N GLN A 73 23.32 -0.84 -2.19
CA GLN A 73 22.13 -0.12 -1.71
C GLN A 73 20.95 -1.06 -1.50
N SER A 74 20.68 -1.95 -2.46
CA SER A 74 19.60 -2.95 -2.32
C SER A 74 19.81 -3.87 -1.13
N LYS A 75 21.06 -4.28 -0.85
CA LYS A 75 21.34 -5.14 0.30
C LYS A 75 21.17 -4.43 1.63
N SER A 76 21.58 -3.17 1.75
CA SER A 76 21.38 -2.38 2.97
C SER A 76 19.92 -2.08 3.21
N GLU A 77 19.16 -1.76 2.17
CA GLU A 77 17.73 -1.53 2.24
C GLU A 77 16.94 -2.79 2.63
N LEU A 78 17.27 -3.95 2.04
CA LEU A 78 16.69 -5.24 2.42
C LEU A 78 17.00 -5.63 3.87
N LEU A 79 18.20 -5.35 4.36
CA LEU A 79 18.56 -5.59 5.76
C LEU A 79 17.80 -4.68 6.71
N GLU A 80 17.63 -3.42 6.34
CA GLU A 80 16.83 -2.45 7.10
C GLU A 80 15.35 -2.84 7.13
N GLN A 81 14.79 -3.22 5.98
CA GLN A 81 13.41 -3.73 5.89
C GLN A 81 13.23 -5.01 6.73
N ASN A 82 14.17 -5.94 6.65
CA ASN A 82 14.13 -7.16 7.45
C ASN A 82 14.18 -6.86 8.95
N ARG A 83 15.05 -5.92 9.36
CA ARG A 83 15.11 -5.47 10.75
C ARG A 83 13.80 -4.83 11.22
N ARG A 84 13.21 -3.92 10.42
CA ARG A 84 11.91 -3.32 10.73
C ARG A 84 10.81 -4.36 10.86
N LEU A 85 10.76 -5.30 9.92
CA LEU A 85 9.77 -6.40 9.96
C LEU A 85 9.97 -7.31 11.19
N LEU A 86 11.20 -7.56 11.60
CA LEU A 86 11.48 -8.32 12.83
C LEU A 86 11.08 -7.54 14.08
N GLU A 87 11.33 -6.24 14.13
CA GLU A 87 10.90 -5.37 15.24
C GLU A 87 9.37 -5.27 15.31
N GLU A 88 8.71 -5.10 14.16
CA GLU A 88 7.25 -5.06 14.07
C GLU A 88 6.62 -6.40 14.47
N ASN A 89 7.17 -7.52 13.97
CA ASN A 89 6.75 -8.86 14.37
C ASN A 89 6.93 -9.09 15.89
N GLY A 90 8.03 -8.56 16.44
CA GLY A 90 8.28 -8.61 17.88
C GLY A 90 7.23 -7.84 18.67
N ARG A 91 6.89 -6.61 18.25
CA ARG A 91 5.83 -5.79 18.88
C ARG A 91 4.47 -6.45 18.77
N LEU A 92 4.10 -6.90 17.56
CA LEU A 92 2.82 -7.59 17.36
C LEU A 92 2.68 -8.84 18.20
N LYS A 93 3.76 -9.61 18.39
CA LYS A 93 3.75 -10.78 19.30
C LYS A 93 3.53 -10.39 20.75
N ILE A 94 4.15 -9.29 21.20
CA ILE A 94 3.97 -8.79 22.56
C ILE A 94 2.54 -8.30 22.77
N ASP A 95 1.98 -7.58 21.80
CA ASP A 95 0.61 -7.08 21.88
C ASP A 95 -0.40 -8.23 21.88
N LEU A 96 -0.23 -9.22 20.99
CA LEU A 96 -1.04 -10.44 21.00
C LEU A 96 -0.95 -11.21 22.32
N GLN A 97 0.23 -11.23 22.95
CA GLN A 97 0.41 -11.92 24.21
C GLN A 97 -0.27 -11.16 25.36
N ARG A 98 -0.24 -9.83 25.34
CA ARG A 98 -0.98 -8.98 26.31
C ARG A 98 -2.49 -9.15 26.13
N ASP A 99 -2.98 -9.11 24.90
CA ASP A 99 -4.41 -9.30 24.60
C ASP A 99 -4.88 -10.70 25.03
N LYS A 100 -4.02 -11.71 24.86
CA LYS A 100 -4.31 -13.07 25.30
C LYS A 100 -4.43 -13.15 26.83
N VAL A 101 -3.51 -12.54 27.57
CA VAL A 101 -3.54 -12.47 29.03
C VAL A 101 -4.80 -11.76 29.50
N ASN A 102 -5.10 -10.58 28.95
CA ASN A 102 -6.31 -9.82 29.28
C ASN A 102 -7.59 -10.61 28.96
N THR A 103 -7.60 -11.36 27.85
CA THR A 103 -8.74 -12.19 27.44
C THR A 103 -8.93 -13.38 28.38
N ASP A 104 -7.86 -14.00 28.83
CA ASP A 104 -7.92 -15.12 29.76
C ASP A 104 -8.39 -14.65 31.17
N GLU A 105 -7.93 -13.51 31.65
CA GLU A 105 -8.38 -12.88 32.89
C GLU A 105 -9.88 -12.52 32.82
N LEU A 106 -10.31 -11.89 31.70
CA LEU A 106 -11.74 -11.63 31.46
C LEU A 106 -12.57 -12.91 31.37
N ARG A 107 -12.02 -13.99 30.82
CA ARG A 107 -12.71 -15.29 30.71
C ARG A 107 -12.88 -15.93 32.09
N GLU A 108 -11.89 -15.80 32.97
CA GLU A 108 -11.96 -16.29 34.34
C GLU A 108 -12.97 -15.49 35.16
N LEU A 109 -12.94 -14.16 35.03
CA LEU A 109 -13.92 -13.26 35.67
C LEU A 109 -15.35 -13.56 35.22
N LYS A 110 -15.55 -13.81 33.91
CA LYS A 110 -16.86 -14.17 33.33
C LYS A 110 -17.37 -15.54 33.78
N LYS A 111 -16.48 -16.51 33.97
CA LYS A 111 -16.81 -17.81 34.58
C LYS A 111 -17.33 -17.65 36.00
N LEU A 112 -16.69 -16.79 36.79
CA LEU A 112 -17.12 -16.47 38.18
C LEU A 112 -18.50 -15.84 38.22
N TYR A 113 -18.85 -15.03 37.19
CA TYR A 113 -20.17 -14.38 37.09
C TYR A 113 -21.20 -15.15 36.28
N GLY A 114 -20.92 -16.40 35.87
CA GLY A 114 -21.84 -17.24 35.08
C GLY A 114 -22.09 -16.73 33.64
N LEU A 115 -21.24 -15.82 33.15
CA LEU A 115 -21.35 -15.25 31.84
C LEU A 115 -20.64 -16.14 30.81
N GLN A 116 -21.41 -16.98 30.08
CA GLN A 116 -20.88 -17.73 28.95
C GLN A 116 -20.58 -16.78 27.78
N GLN A 117 -19.30 -16.67 27.42
CA GLN A 117 -18.90 -15.93 26.24
C GLN A 117 -19.15 -16.79 24.99
N LYS A 118 -20.02 -16.32 24.07
CA LYS A 118 -20.08 -16.86 22.71
C LYS A 118 -18.82 -16.41 21.98
N GLY A 119 -17.76 -17.23 22.05
CA GLY A 119 -16.51 -16.95 21.34
C GLY A 119 -16.62 -17.24 19.85
N ILE A 120 -15.80 -16.55 19.07
CA ILE A 120 -15.58 -16.86 17.66
C ILE A 120 -14.75 -18.15 17.63
N HIS A 121 -15.34 -19.27 17.25
CA HIS A 121 -14.66 -20.56 17.28
C HIS A 121 -14.07 -20.97 15.93
N ASN A 122 -14.65 -20.52 14.81
CA ASN A 122 -14.17 -20.86 13.47
C ASN A 122 -14.17 -19.62 12.58
N VAL A 123 -13.05 -19.39 11.91
CA VAL A 123 -12.90 -18.34 10.90
C VAL A 123 -12.60 -19.02 9.56
N ILE A 124 -13.44 -18.74 8.57
CA ILE A 124 -13.32 -19.29 7.22
C ILE A 124 -13.00 -18.17 6.25
N GLY A 125 -11.84 -18.25 5.59
CA GLY A 125 -11.46 -17.31 4.52
C GLY A 125 -12.19 -17.65 3.23
N ALA A 126 -12.75 -16.62 2.58
CA ALA A 126 -13.44 -16.75 1.30
C ALA A 126 -13.06 -15.64 0.32
N GLU A 127 -13.05 -15.95 -0.96
CA GLU A 127 -12.87 -14.97 -2.02
C GLU A 127 -14.22 -14.47 -2.51
N VAL A 128 -14.34 -13.16 -2.72
CA VAL A 128 -15.52 -12.55 -3.32
C VAL A 128 -15.49 -12.81 -4.83
N ILE A 129 -16.44 -13.58 -5.32
CA ILE A 129 -16.53 -13.97 -6.74
C ILE A 129 -17.45 -13.09 -7.56
N SER A 130 -18.34 -12.33 -6.91
CA SER A 130 -19.23 -11.38 -7.58
C SER A 130 -19.74 -10.32 -6.62
N ASN A 131 -19.93 -9.11 -7.14
CA ASN A 131 -20.56 -7.99 -6.43
C ASN A 131 -22.10 -7.91 -6.68
N GLY A 132 -22.71 -9.05 -7.03
CA GLY A 132 -24.10 -9.08 -7.43
C GLY A 132 -24.30 -8.74 -8.91
N LYS A 133 -25.54 -8.89 -9.39
CA LYS A 133 -25.90 -8.66 -10.80
C LYS A 133 -26.02 -7.18 -11.17
N ASP A 134 -26.15 -6.32 -10.17
CA ASP A 134 -26.35 -4.88 -10.30
C ASP A 134 -25.23 -4.14 -9.54
N PRO A 135 -24.60 -3.10 -10.13
CA PRO A 135 -23.64 -2.23 -9.43
C PRO A 135 -24.20 -1.59 -8.15
N LEU A 136 -25.52 -1.44 -8.06
CA LEU A 136 -26.23 -0.97 -6.87
C LEU A 136 -26.63 -2.11 -5.91
N SER A 137 -26.27 -3.35 -6.24
CA SER A 137 -26.57 -4.49 -5.39
C SER A 137 -25.93 -4.32 -4.01
N GLU A 138 -26.73 -4.46 -2.98
CA GLU A 138 -26.31 -4.45 -1.58
C GLU A 138 -25.84 -5.84 -1.12
N ARG A 139 -25.34 -6.65 -2.05
CA ARG A 139 -24.95 -8.04 -1.84
C ARG A 139 -23.61 -8.34 -2.47
N LEU A 140 -22.84 -9.23 -1.83
CA LEU A 140 -21.65 -9.86 -2.39
C LEU A 140 -21.88 -11.37 -2.45
N ILE A 141 -21.22 -12.03 -3.40
CA ILE A 141 -21.21 -13.49 -3.51
C ILE A 141 -19.80 -14.00 -3.26
N ILE A 142 -19.68 -14.99 -2.37
CA ILE A 142 -18.39 -15.62 -2.05
C ILE A 142 -18.35 -17.06 -2.55
N GLY A 143 -17.13 -17.53 -2.89
CA GLY A 143 -16.85 -18.89 -3.39
C GLY A 143 -16.73 -19.94 -2.30
N LYS A 144 -17.50 -19.83 -1.22
CA LYS A 144 -17.58 -20.76 -0.11
C LYS A 144 -19.04 -20.96 0.31
N GLY A 145 -19.40 -22.18 0.71
CA GLY A 145 -20.79 -22.51 1.01
C GLY A 145 -20.98 -23.46 2.18
N SER A 146 -22.10 -24.17 2.20
CA SER A 146 -22.46 -25.08 3.27
C SER A 146 -21.47 -26.26 3.40
N GLN A 147 -20.81 -26.68 2.31
CA GLN A 147 -19.76 -27.71 2.35
C GLN A 147 -18.54 -27.25 3.16
N ASP A 148 -18.30 -25.94 3.23
CA ASP A 148 -17.21 -25.35 4.00
C ASP A 148 -17.62 -25.04 5.46
N GLY A 149 -18.87 -25.38 5.85
CA GLY A 149 -19.38 -25.17 7.20
C GLY A 149 -20.04 -23.82 7.44
N LEU A 150 -20.30 -23.03 6.38
CA LEU A 150 -20.97 -21.75 6.48
C LEU A 150 -22.47 -21.90 6.76
N LYS A 151 -23.03 -20.96 7.53
CA LYS A 151 -24.43 -20.88 7.88
C LYS A 151 -25.00 -19.49 7.66
N VAL A 152 -26.29 -19.45 7.38
CA VAL A 152 -27.02 -18.16 7.35
C VAL A 152 -26.93 -17.51 8.72
N GLY A 153 -26.66 -16.20 8.73
CA GLY A 153 -26.45 -15.42 9.96
C GLY A 153 -24.99 -15.34 10.43
N ASP A 154 -24.06 -16.04 9.78
CA ASP A 154 -22.63 -15.88 10.08
C ASP A 154 -22.17 -14.47 9.70
N ALA A 155 -21.41 -13.83 10.59
CA ALA A 155 -20.89 -12.49 10.35
C ALA A 155 -19.69 -12.53 9.39
N VAL A 156 -19.61 -11.54 8.50
CA VAL A 156 -18.52 -11.40 7.51
C VAL A 156 -17.76 -10.12 7.73
N ILE A 157 -16.45 -10.24 7.80
CA ILE A 157 -15.52 -9.12 8.02
C ILE A 157 -14.45 -9.06 6.94
N ASP A 158 -13.83 -7.89 6.78
CA ASP A 158 -12.55 -7.73 6.11
C ASP A 158 -11.45 -7.35 7.12
N GLN A 159 -10.30 -6.87 6.63
CA GLN A 159 -9.19 -6.44 7.47
C GLN A 159 -9.50 -5.20 8.31
N SER A 160 -10.51 -4.42 7.94
CA SER A 160 -10.84 -3.12 8.51
C SER A 160 -12.10 -3.13 9.35
N GLY A 161 -13.02 -4.09 9.13
CA GLY A 161 -14.25 -4.15 9.90
C GLY A 161 -15.34 -5.05 9.33
N LEU A 162 -16.57 -4.80 9.79
CA LEU A 162 -17.74 -5.56 9.45
C LEU A 162 -18.24 -5.24 8.03
N ILE A 163 -18.38 -6.27 7.20
CA ILE A 163 -18.97 -6.19 5.86
C ILE A 163 -20.47 -6.46 5.90
N GLY A 164 -20.90 -7.50 6.60
CA GLY A 164 -22.30 -7.91 6.60
C GLY A 164 -22.55 -9.25 7.28
N LEU A 165 -23.65 -9.87 6.88
CA LEU A 165 -24.06 -11.22 7.29
C LEU A 165 -24.29 -12.10 6.08
N LEU A 166 -24.13 -13.42 6.24
CA LEU A 166 -24.59 -14.38 5.26
C LEU A 166 -26.13 -14.43 5.26
N THR A 167 -26.72 -13.99 4.15
CA THR A 167 -28.19 -13.97 3.97
C THR A 167 -28.71 -15.26 3.33
N GLN A 168 -27.88 -15.85 2.43
CA GLN A 168 -28.18 -17.14 1.79
C GLN A 168 -26.90 -17.95 1.69
N VAL A 169 -27.03 -19.26 1.89
CA VAL A 169 -25.90 -20.20 1.79
C VAL A 169 -26.30 -21.35 0.89
N HIS A 170 -25.59 -21.48 -0.23
CA HIS A 170 -25.70 -22.58 -1.18
C HIS A 170 -24.60 -23.61 -0.90
N THR A 171 -24.53 -24.67 -1.70
CA THR A 171 -23.56 -25.76 -1.50
C THR A 171 -22.11 -25.28 -1.60
N GLN A 172 -21.78 -24.45 -2.62
CA GLN A 172 -20.41 -23.98 -2.93
C GLN A 172 -20.26 -22.46 -2.96
N SER A 173 -21.32 -21.73 -2.63
CA SER A 173 -21.33 -20.27 -2.60
C SER A 173 -22.25 -19.76 -1.51
N ALA A 174 -22.06 -18.50 -1.11
CA ALA A 174 -22.98 -17.83 -0.19
C ALA A 174 -23.15 -16.36 -0.57
N GLU A 175 -24.29 -15.79 -0.21
CA GLU A 175 -24.58 -14.37 -0.39
C GLU A 175 -24.38 -13.63 0.93
N ILE A 176 -23.69 -12.49 0.85
CA ILE A 176 -23.49 -11.56 1.95
C ILE A 176 -24.43 -10.37 1.73
N GLY A 177 -25.29 -10.10 2.69
CA GLY A 177 -26.02 -8.82 2.77
C GLY A 177 -25.12 -7.77 3.42
N LEU A 178 -24.87 -6.67 2.70
CA LEU A 178 -23.99 -5.60 3.19
C LEU A 178 -24.62 -4.82 4.34
N ILE A 179 -23.82 -4.34 5.27
CA ILE A 179 -24.29 -3.47 6.37
C ILE A 179 -24.84 -2.13 5.86
N SER A 180 -24.44 -1.68 4.68
CA SER A 180 -24.98 -0.49 4.01
C SER A 180 -26.39 -0.71 3.45
N GLY A 181 -26.84 -1.95 3.33
CA GLY A 181 -28.14 -2.28 2.77
C GLY A 181 -29.31 -1.62 3.53
N GLY A 182 -30.31 -1.13 2.79
CA GLY A 182 -31.40 -0.35 3.38
C GLY A 182 -32.24 -1.09 4.43
N GLN A 183 -32.13 -2.41 4.49
CA GLN A 183 -32.79 -3.25 5.52
C GLN A 183 -31.81 -3.72 6.62
N SER A 184 -30.54 -3.36 6.51
CA SER A 184 -29.51 -3.78 7.47
C SER A 184 -29.63 -2.99 8.77
N ILE A 185 -29.60 -3.70 9.89
CA ILE A 185 -29.55 -3.13 11.23
C ILE A 185 -28.41 -3.81 11.98
N VAL A 186 -27.48 -3.00 12.48
CA VAL A 186 -26.30 -3.48 13.21
C VAL A 186 -26.32 -2.92 14.62
N PRO A 187 -26.44 -3.77 15.65
CA PRO A 187 -26.30 -3.33 17.05
C PRO A 187 -24.86 -2.94 17.33
N ILE A 188 -24.67 -1.67 17.69
CA ILE A 188 -23.35 -1.08 17.95
C ILE A 188 -23.17 -0.60 19.39
N ALA A 189 -21.92 -0.40 19.76
CA ALA A 189 -21.51 0.34 20.94
C ALA A 189 -20.43 1.35 20.53
N VAL A 190 -20.51 2.55 21.08
CA VAL A 190 -19.47 3.57 20.92
C VAL A 190 -18.26 3.13 21.71
N SER A 191 -17.12 2.96 21.03
CA SER A 191 -15.89 2.42 21.66
C SER A 191 -15.41 3.24 22.86
N ARG A 192 -15.59 4.57 22.83
CA ARG A 192 -15.14 5.49 23.87
C ARG A 192 -16.07 5.51 25.11
N THR A 193 -17.37 5.51 24.91
CA THR A 193 -18.37 5.67 25.99
C THR A 193 -19.02 4.37 26.42
N GLY A 194 -18.95 3.34 25.59
CA GLY A 194 -19.67 2.09 25.78
C GLY A 194 -21.19 2.20 25.50
N GLU A 195 -21.68 3.37 25.07
CA GLU A 195 -23.07 3.62 24.81
C GLU A 195 -23.55 2.80 23.60
N ARG A 196 -24.69 2.14 23.74
CA ARG A 196 -25.21 1.20 22.75
C ARG A 196 -26.32 1.81 21.94
N ASN A 197 -26.34 1.50 20.65
CA ASN A 197 -27.40 1.94 19.74
C ASN A 197 -27.51 0.98 18.56
N LEU A 198 -28.33 1.34 17.59
CA LEU A 198 -28.52 0.62 16.32
C LEU A 198 -28.02 1.49 15.17
N ALA A 199 -27.14 0.95 14.35
CA ALA A 199 -26.75 1.55 13.08
C ALA A 199 -27.63 0.95 11.97
N TYR A 200 -28.14 1.83 11.11
CA TYR A 200 -29.05 1.48 10.02
C TYR A 200 -28.35 1.71 8.68
N GLY A 201 -28.44 0.73 7.80
CA GLY A 201 -28.05 0.91 6.42
C GLY A 201 -29.03 1.82 5.68
N ASN A 202 -28.52 2.67 4.80
CA ASN A 202 -29.32 3.60 4.00
C ASN A 202 -29.12 3.43 2.48
N GLY A 203 -28.52 2.31 2.05
CA GLY A 203 -28.18 2.01 0.65
C GLY A 203 -26.85 2.57 0.20
N ASN A 204 -26.33 3.60 0.84
CA ASN A 204 -25.08 4.27 0.48
C ASN A 204 -24.03 4.27 1.62
N GLY A 205 -24.47 3.98 2.84
CA GLY A 205 -23.64 3.95 4.04
C GLY A 205 -24.47 3.53 5.24
N LEU A 206 -24.17 4.12 6.39
CA LEU A 206 -24.81 3.86 7.67
C LEU A 206 -25.22 5.17 8.32
N ASP A 207 -26.29 5.15 9.11
CA ASP A 207 -26.72 6.23 9.99
C ASP A 207 -27.14 5.71 11.38
N LEU A 208 -27.19 6.62 12.38
CA LEU A 208 -27.80 6.36 13.70
C LEU A 208 -29.09 7.19 13.80
N ARG A 209 -30.24 6.56 13.68
CA ARG A 209 -31.52 7.27 13.62
C ARG A 209 -32.01 7.76 14.96
N TYR A 210 -31.67 7.09 16.04
CA TYR A 210 -32.24 7.34 17.36
C TYR A 210 -31.15 7.52 18.44
N PHE A 211 -30.07 8.25 18.13
CA PHE A 211 -29.04 8.52 19.10
C PHE A 211 -29.40 9.79 19.89
N PRO A 212 -29.62 9.69 21.24
CA PRO A 212 -30.11 10.81 22.02
C PRO A 212 -29.16 12.01 22.03
N THR A 213 -29.68 13.23 21.96
CA THR A 213 -28.85 14.47 22.03
C THR A 213 -28.25 14.74 23.40
N GLY A 214 -28.67 14.00 24.44
CA GLY A 214 -28.07 14.04 25.78
C GLY A 214 -26.83 13.17 25.93
N SER A 215 -26.52 12.34 24.94
CA SER A 215 -25.36 11.44 24.93
C SER A 215 -24.10 12.12 24.40
N ASP A 216 -22.93 11.62 24.80
CA ASP A 216 -21.63 12.14 24.37
C ASP A 216 -21.14 11.43 23.11
N LEU A 217 -21.73 11.79 21.95
CA LEU A 217 -21.29 11.32 20.63
C LEU A 217 -20.52 12.42 19.91
N LYS A 218 -19.34 12.08 19.40
CA LYS A 218 -18.44 13.03 18.71
C LYS A 218 -18.01 12.53 17.33
N PRO A 219 -17.78 13.43 16.37
CA PRO A 219 -17.07 13.08 15.16
C PRO A 219 -15.72 12.45 15.50
N GLY A 220 -15.37 11.34 14.82
CA GLY A 220 -14.18 10.54 15.09
C GLY A 220 -14.41 9.36 16.04
N ASP A 221 -15.56 9.27 16.71
CA ASP A 221 -15.89 8.10 17.54
C ASP A 221 -15.99 6.84 16.66
N VAL A 222 -15.39 5.76 17.12
CA VAL A 222 -15.44 4.44 16.47
C VAL A 222 -16.58 3.63 17.06
N LEU A 223 -17.39 3.04 16.18
CA LEU A 223 -18.49 2.18 16.53
C LEU A 223 -18.09 0.72 16.33
N LEU A 224 -18.31 -0.08 17.36
CA LEU A 224 -18.03 -1.52 17.37
C LEU A 224 -19.35 -2.28 17.47
N THR A 225 -19.40 -3.54 17.04
CA THR A 225 -20.55 -4.40 17.31
C THR A 225 -20.75 -4.60 18.80
N SER A 226 -21.99 -4.52 19.29
CA SER A 226 -22.29 -4.64 20.73
C SER A 226 -22.38 -6.08 21.22
N GLY A 227 -22.62 -7.04 20.33
CA GLY A 227 -22.81 -8.45 20.66
C GLY A 227 -24.14 -8.78 21.36
N LEU A 228 -25.08 -7.83 21.47
CA LEU A 228 -26.30 -7.97 22.27
C LEU A 228 -27.31 -8.98 21.73
N ASP A 229 -27.46 -9.01 20.40
CA ASP A 229 -28.42 -9.88 19.70
C ASP A 229 -27.88 -11.29 19.45
N GLY A 230 -26.61 -11.51 19.75
CA GLY A 230 -25.90 -12.77 19.47
C GLY A 230 -25.67 -13.06 17.98
N THR A 231 -26.10 -12.16 17.08
CA THR A 231 -25.90 -12.26 15.64
C THR A 231 -24.47 -11.87 15.27
N TYR A 232 -23.98 -10.77 15.85
CA TYR A 232 -22.62 -10.30 15.65
C TYR A 232 -21.78 -10.57 16.89
N PRO A 233 -20.58 -11.15 16.76
CA PRO A 233 -19.60 -11.13 17.83
C PRO A 233 -19.32 -9.69 18.29
N ALA A 234 -19.16 -9.47 19.60
CA ALA A 234 -18.87 -8.16 20.14
C ALA A 234 -17.48 -7.66 19.77
N GLY A 235 -17.31 -6.36 19.54
CA GLY A 235 -16.02 -5.70 19.38
C GLY A 235 -15.51 -5.63 17.93
N ILE A 236 -16.30 -6.01 16.94
CA ILE A 236 -15.93 -5.86 15.53
C ILE A 236 -16.10 -4.39 15.12
N PRO A 237 -15.09 -3.74 14.51
CA PRO A 237 -15.22 -2.39 13.98
C PRO A 237 -16.31 -2.30 12.90
N VAL A 238 -17.17 -1.30 12.98
CA VAL A 238 -18.29 -1.12 12.04
C VAL A 238 -18.09 0.14 11.22
N ALA A 239 -18.02 1.28 11.89
CA ALA A 239 -17.96 2.58 11.25
C ALA A 239 -17.28 3.61 12.16
N THR A 240 -16.89 4.73 11.56
CA THR A 240 -16.50 5.95 12.26
C THR A 240 -17.58 6.99 12.09
N VAL A 241 -17.87 7.73 13.15
CA VAL A 241 -18.78 8.86 13.12
C VAL A 241 -18.13 10.02 12.36
N SER A 242 -18.62 10.34 11.17
CA SER A 242 -18.07 11.42 10.35
C SER A 242 -18.74 12.77 10.64
N LYS A 243 -20.03 12.76 10.98
CA LYS A 243 -20.77 13.98 11.27
C LYS A 243 -21.80 13.75 12.35
N VAL A 244 -21.94 14.72 13.25
CA VAL A 244 -22.96 14.76 14.29
C VAL A 244 -23.60 16.15 14.28
N VAL A 245 -24.89 16.22 14.03
CA VAL A 245 -25.65 17.48 14.02
C VAL A 245 -26.86 17.35 14.95
N ARG A 246 -27.11 18.38 15.75
CA ARG A 246 -28.36 18.49 16.49
C ARG A 246 -29.46 18.93 15.53
N ALA A 247 -30.38 18.05 15.21
CA ALA A 247 -31.52 18.41 14.39
C ALA A 247 -32.53 19.21 15.23
N SER A 248 -32.95 20.37 14.73
CA SER A 248 -33.98 21.19 15.39
C SER A 248 -35.30 20.44 15.45
N GLY A 249 -35.90 20.34 16.64
CA GLY A 249 -37.21 19.75 16.83
C GLY A 249 -37.23 18.23 17.09
N THR A 250 -36.05 17.59 17.22
CA THR A 250 -35.96 16.18 17.59
C THR A 250 -35.05 15.98 18.80
N PRO A 251 -35.31 14.98 19.66
CA PRO A 251 -34.41 14.64 20.77
C PRO A 251 -33.20 13.81 20.32
N TYR A 252 -32.99 13.62 19.01
CA TYR A 252 -31.95 12.76 18.46
C TYR A 252 -30.97 13.54 17.60
N TYR A 253 -29.74 13.02 17.51
CA TYR A 253 -28.74 13.52 16.56
C TYR A 253 -29.06 13.07 15.14
N ASP A 254 -28.81 13.94 14.18
CA ASP A 254 -28.63 13.57 12.79
C ASP A 254 -27.15 13.23 12.59
N THR A 255 -26.87 12.01 12.13
CA THR A 255 -25.51 11.48 12.08
C THR A 255 -25.19 10.93 10.71
N GLN A 256 -23.93 11.03 10.32
CA GLN A 256 -23.37 10.34 9.18
C GLN A 256 -22.23 9.43 9.65
N LEU A 257 -22.27 8.19 9.20
CA LEU A 257 -21.28 7.20 9.50
C LEU A 257 -20.49 6.82 8.25
N THR A 258 -19.20 6.67 8.39
CA THR A 258 -18.34 6.12 7.35
C THR A 258 -17.98 4.69 7.73
N PRO A 259 -18.42 3.67 6.98
CA PRO A 259 -18.03 2.29 7.20
C PRO A 259 -16.52 2.14 7.21
N LEU A 260 -15.97 1.32 8.12
CA LEU A 260 -14.53 1.02 8.17
C LEU A 260 -14.15 -0.06 7.16
N ALA A 261 -15.02 -1.03 6.93
CA ALA A 261 -14.83 -2.06 5.94
C ALA A 261 -14.97 -1.54 4.51
N ALA A 262 -14.21 -2.12 3.59
CA ALA A 262 -14.29 -1.82 2.16
C ALA A 262 -15.46 -2.58 1.50
N LEU A 263 -16.68 -2.17 1.79
CA LEU A 263 -17.94 -2.92 1.54
C LEU A 263 -18.09 -3.47 0.11
N ARG A 264 -17.53 -2.80 -0.90
CA ARG A 264 -17.71 -3.19 -2.32
C ARG A 264 -16.41 -3.55 -3.03
N SER A 265 -15.24 -3.35 -2.39
CA SER A 265 -13.92 -3.54 -3.02
C SER A 265 -13.07 -4.61 -2.37
N SER A 266 -13.55 -5.24 -1.30
CA SER A 266 -12.85 -6.35 -0.65
C SER A 266 -12.83 -7.58 -1.55
N ARG A 267 -11.64 -8.06 -1.87
CA ARG A 267 -11.44 -9.29 -2.64
C ARG A 267 -11.51 -10.54 -1.76
N PHE A 268 -11.02 -10.45 -0.55
CA PHE A 268 -11.01 -11.54 0.43
C PHE A 268 -11.74 -11.11 1.68
N VAL A 269 -12.53 -12.02 2.23
CA VAL A 269 -13.33 -11.81 3.43
C VAL A 269 -13.13 -12.98 4.39
N LEU A 270 -13.41 -12.75 5.66
CA LEU A 270 -13.40 -13.76 6.70
C LEU A 270 -14.82 -13.93 7.22
N VAL A 271 -15.32 -15.16 7.19
CA VAL A 271 -16.61 -15.53 7.75
C VAL A 271 -16.40 -16.04 9.17
N LEU A 272 -17.04 -15.41 10.12
CA LEU A 272 -17.00 -15.75 11.53
C LEU A 272 -18.19 -16.65 11.82
N SER A 273 -17.95 -17.95 11.90
CA SER A 273 -19.03 -18.90 12.25
C SER A 273 -19.41 -18.72 13.72
N SER A 274 -20.65 -18.39 13.97
CA SER A 274 -21.21 -18.40 15.32
C SER A 274 -21.19 -19.85 15.82
N ALA A 275 -20.69 -20.09 17.03
CA ALA A 275 -20.86 -21.40 17.66
C ALA A 275 -22.35 -21.73 17.71
N PRO A 276 -22.73 -22.98 17.48
CA PRO A 276 -24.14 -23.38 17.58
C PRO A 276 -24.67 -22.93 18.95
N SER A 277 -25.68 -22.07 18.94
CA SER A 277 -26.44 -21.80 20.16
C SER A 277 -26.95 -23.14 20.64
N SER A 278 -26.44 -23.61 21.77
CA SER A 278 -27.01 -24.79 22.44
C SER A 278 -28.52 -24.51 22.60
N PRO A 279 -29.40 -25.38 22.09
CA PRO A 279 -30.82 -25.19 22.32
C PRO A 279 -31.10 -25.25 23.82
N ARG A 280 -31.82 -24.26 24.30
CA ARG A 280 -32.43 -24.31 25.65
C ARG A 280 -33.56 -25.30 25.67
#